data_c1139c920c5caf5d864c412a19c15362
#
_entry.id   c1139c920c5caf5d864c412a19c15362
#
_cell.length_a   1.000
_cell.length_b   1.000
_cell.length_c   1.000
_cell.angle_alpha   90.00
_cell.angle_beta   90.00
_cell.angle_gamma   90.00
#
_symmetry.space_group_name_H-M   'P 1'
#
loop_
_entity.id
_entity.type
_entity.pdbx_description
1 polymer ?
#
loop_
_entity_poly.entity_id
_entity_poly.type
_entity_poly.pdbx_seq_one_letter_code
_entity_poly.pdbx_strand_id
1 'polypeptide(L)'
;MSEFSLIYTHFKHLTAPHQHTVLGIGDDCAISNIPPNSQLVSCVDTLVAGRHFVHETDPHAIAYKAVAVNLSDLASMGATPYAILVGLSLPKSMANDDFCQAFAEGLAAACTPFGVELIGGDTTSSPILTISVTALGFIPHGQAITRQGACVGDVVCVSGTVGLASLVLHGILDDLNGDGHANRPPESLPEKLRQAMQYPAPQVALGKRLIGFANSMIDISDGLGQDLGHILTASNVGAVIDLDAIPSHALLDALPHAQKWQHQINGGDDYQLCLTLPSAKLDLFKTQNPDMPIYPIGQIVADKGLVFLHNKKEVDLLVKGWAHF
;
A
#
# COMPACT_ATOMS: atom_id res chain seq x y z
N MET A 1 -25.39 2.06 21.51
CA MET A 1 -25.67 2.81 20.26
C MET A 1 -26.25 1.83 19.26
N SER A 2 -27.23 2.23 18.43
CA SER A 2 -27.69 1.39 17.33
C SER A 2 -26.76 1.55 16.12
N GLU A 3 -26.68 0.55 15.26
CA GLU A 3 -25.89 0.58 14.01
C GLU A 3 -26.21 1.82 13.16
N PHE A 4 -27.50 2.08 12.91
CA PHE A 4 -27.92 3.27 12.16
C PHE A 4 -27.51 4.60 12.82
N SER A 5 -27.59 4.69 14.16
CA SER A 5 -27.12 5.87 14.87
C SER A 5 -25.64 6.11 14.64
N LEU A 6 -24.84 5.05 14.70
CA LEU A 6 -23.39 5.08 14.44
C LEU A 6 -23.07 5.55 13.02
N ILE A 7 -23.73 4.96 12.01
CA ILE A 7 -23.55 5.33 10.60
C ILE A 7 -23.91 6.79 10.36
N TYR A 8 -25.08 7.24 10.83
CA TYR A 8 -25.52 8.62 10.60
C TYR A 8 -24.70 9.65 11.34
N THR A 9 -24.18 9.34 12.55
CA THR A 9 -23.40 10.27 13.34
C THR A 9 -21.98 10.42 12.84
N HIS A 10 -21.31 9.31 12.47
CA HIS A 10 -19.87 9.32 12.22
C HIS A 10 -19.48 9.17 10.75
N PHE A 11 -20.31 8.51 9.89
CA PHE A 11 -19.88 8.14 8.55
C PHE A 11 -20.62 8.83 7.39
N LYS A 12 -21.89 9.15 7.55
CA LYS A 12 -22.75 9.63 6.43
C LYS A 12 -22.23 10.89 5.72
N HIS A 13 -21.60 11.78 6.47
CA HIS A 13 -21.13 13.07 5.94
C HIS A 13 -19.62 13.24 6.11
N LEU A 14 -18.92 12.13 6.22
CA LEU A 14 -17.50 12.12 6.55
C LEU A 14 -16.63 12.70 5.43
N THR A 15 -16.97 12.42 4.19
CA THR A 15 -16.22 12.83 3.00
C THR A 15 -17.06 13.75 2.12
N ALA A 16 -16.39 14.57 1.31
CA ALA A 16 -17.08 15.41 0.34
C ALA A 16 -17.69 14.54 -0.79
N PRO A 17 -18.92 14.85 -1.26
CA PRO A 17 -19.50 14.16 -2.38
C PRO A 17 -18.64 14.28 -3.64
N HIS A 18 -18.43 13.16 -4.32
CA HIS A 18 -17.71 13.15 -5.59
C HIS A 18 -18.67 13.39 -6.76
N GLN A 19 -18.18 14.08 -7.80
CA GLN A 19 -19.01 14.43 -8.98
C GLN A 19 -19.62 13.22 -9.72
N HIS A 20 -19.07 12.02 -9.53
CA HIS A 20 -19.55 10.78 -10.14
C HIS A 20 -20.51 10.00 -9.25
N THR A 21 -20.70 10.37 -8.00
CA THR A 21 -21.70 9.78 -7.10
C THR A 21 -23.06 10.40 -7.37
N VAL A 22 -24.03 9.56 -7.73
CA VAL A 22 -25.44 9.95 -7.90
C VAL A 22 -26.20 9.73 -6.58
N LEU A 23 -25.88 8.62 -5.89
CA LEU A 23 -26.46 8.24 -4.62
C LEU A 23 -25.36 7.57 -3.77
N GLY A 24 -25.11 8.08 -2.59
CA GLY A 24 -24.16 7.52 -1.60
C GLY A 24 -24.87 6.84 -0.43
N ILE A 25 -24.31 7.01 0.80
CA ILE A 25 -24.84 6.40 2.02
C ILE A 25 -26.28 6.86 2.31
N GLY A 26 -27.19 5.91 2.49
CA GLY A 26 -28.56 6.17 2.92
C GLY A 26 -29.64 5.39 2.16
N ASP A 27 -29.26 4.54 1.23
CA ASP A 27 -30.10 3.58 0.53
C ASP A 27 -29.41 2.21 0.50
N ASP A 28 -30.07 1.18 -0.05
CA ASP A 28 -29.53 -0.19 -0.12
C ASP A 28 -28.24 -0.30 -0.92
N CYS A 29 -28.05 0.58 -1.92
CA CYS A 29 -26.88 0.61 -2.79
C CYS A 29 -26.47 2.05 -3.12
N ALA A 30 -25.18 2.26 -3.35
CA ALA A 30 -24.67 3.48 -3.98
C ALA A 30 -24.84 3.40 -5.50
N ILE A 31 -25.10 4.57 -6.12
CA ILE A 31 -25.19 4.71 -7.58
C ILE A 31 -24.10 5.66 -8.06
N SER A 32 -23.33 5.22 -9.06
CA SER A 32 -22.20 5.98 -9.61
C SER A 32 -22.24 6.03 -11.13
N ASN A 33 -21.79 7.16 -11.68
CA ASN A 33 -21.57 7.31 -13.11
C ASN A 33 -20.11 7.06 -13.45
N ILE A 34 -19.84 6.15 -14.39
CA ILE A 34 -18.47 5.94 -14.91
C ILE A 34 -18.18 7.04 -15.94
N PRO A 35 -17.04 7.76 -15.86
CA PRO A 35 -16.67 8.76 -16.86
C PRO A 35 -16.62 8.17 -18.28
N PRO A 36 -17.01 8.92 -19.31
CA PRO A 36 -16.89 8.47 -20.70
C PRO A 36 -15.44 8.06 -21.03
N ASN A 37 -15.29 7.00 -21.85
CA ASN A 37 -14.00 6.45 -22.27
C ASN A 37 -13.08 6.01 -21.13
N SER A 38 -13.65 5.65 -19.97
CA SER A 38 -12.94 5.13 -18.82
C SER A 38 -13.36 3.70 -18.51
N GLN A 39 -12.50 3.00 -17.76
CA GLN A 39 -12.77 1.71 -17.15
C GLN A 39 -12.80 1.88 -15.63
N LEU A 40 -13.69 1.14 -14.97
CA LEU A 40 -13.70 1.02 -13.52
C LEU A 40 -12.60 0.05 -13.09
N VAL A 41 -11.80 0.47 -12.12
CA VAL A 41 -10.80 -0.35 -11.42
C VAL A 41 -11.27 -0.54 -9.99
N SER A 42 -11.18 -1.74 -9.46
CA SER A 42 -11.60 -2.06 -8.10
C SER A 42 -10.64 -3.04 -7.44
N CYS A 43 -10.39 -2.83 -6.17
CA CYS A 43 -9.65 -3.76 -5.30
C CYS A 43 -10.35 -3.88 -3.94
N VAL A 44 -9.93 -4.86 -3.15
CA VAL A 44 -10.36 -5.04 -1.77
C VAL A 44 -9.24 -5.62 -0.95
N ASP A 45 -8.97 -4.96 0.21
CA ASP A 45 -8.10 -5.48 1.25
C ASP A 45 -8.84 -5.59 2.57
N THR A 46 -8.42 -6.59 3.36
CA THR A 46 -8.97 -6.84 4.69
C THR A 46 -7.87 -6.81 5.74
N LEU A 47 -7.99 -5.90 6.69
CA LEU A 47 -7.10 -5.80 7.85
C LEU A 47 -7.75 -6.46 9.08
N VAL A 48 -6.99 -7.30 9.78
CA VAL A 48 -7.44 -8.05 10.97
C VAL A 48 -6.51 -7.73 12.14
N ALA A 49 -7.09 -7.39 13.30
CA ALA A 49 -6.33 -7.13 14.52
C ALA A 49 -5.49 -8.35 14.93
N GLY A 50 -4.27 -8.12 15.38
CA GLY A 50 -3.29 -9.15 15.73
C GLY A 50 -2.63 -9.82 14.50
N ARG A 51 -3.01 -9.42 13.28
CA ARG A 51 -2.40 -9.93 12.03
C ARG A 51 -1.75 -8.81 11.22
N HIS A 52 -2.48 -7.72 10.96
CA HIS A 52 -2.05 -6.60 10.12
C HIS A 52 -1.75 -5.33 10.94
N PHE A 53 -2.17 -5.32 12.20
CA PHE A 53 -1.87 -4.29 13.19
C PHE A 53 -1.98 -4.88 14.59
N VAL A 54 -1.23 -4.32 15.55
CA VAL A 54 -1.30 -4.73 16.96
C VAL A 54 -2.59 -4.20 17.60
N HIS A 55 -3.06 -4.88 18.66
CA HIS A 55 -4.35 -4.57 19.28
C HIS A 55 -4.45 -3.15 19.84
N GLU A 56 -3.32 -2.57 20.23
CA GLU A 56 -3.18 -1.26 20.84
C GLU A 56 -3.05 -0.12 19.81
N THR A 57 -3.12 -0.43 18.52
CA THR A 57 -3.02 0.58 17.46
C THR A 57 -4.19 1.56 17.55
N ASP A 58 -3.89 2.85 17.41
CA ASP A 58 -4.87 3.94 17.41
C ASP A 58 -5.94 3.69 16.31
N PRO A 59 -7.23 3.80 16.61
CA PRO A 59 -8.31 3.66 15.64
C PRO A 59 -8.16 4.57 14.41
N HIS A 60 -7.64 5.78 14.58
CA HIS A 60 -7.33 6.69 13.48
C HIS A 60 -6.29 6.09 12.54
N ALA A 61 -5.19 5.57 13.08
CA ALA A 61 -4.12 4.94 12.28
C ALA A 61 -4.61 3.68 11.57
N ILE A 62 -5.43 2.85 12.23
CA ILE A 62 -6.04 1.65 11.64
C ILE A 62 -6.89 2.03 10.42
N ALA A 63 -7.78 3.02 10.59
CA ALA A 63 -8.67 3.49 9.53
C ALA A 63 -7.91 4.09 8.36
N TYR A 64 -6.90 4.94 8.66
CA TYR A 64 -6.03 5.52 7.64
C TYR A 64 -5.35 4.42 6.81
N LYS A 65 -4.69 3.47 7.47
CA LYS A 65 -3.98 2.37 6.81
C LYS A 65 -4.93 1.54 5.96
N ALA A 66 -6.12 1.20 6.47
CA ALA A 66 -7.10 0.39 5.74
C ALA A 66 -7.51 1.03 4.40
N VAL A 67 -7.58 2.35 4.32
CA VAL A 67 -7.82 3.06 3.06
C VAL A 67 -6.54 3.15 2.22
N ALA A 68 -5.42 3.53 2.82
CA ALA A 68 -4.17 3.79 2.12
C ALA A 68 -3.64 2.58 1.35
N VAL A 69 -3.77 1.36 1.91
CA VAL A 69 -3.34 0.11 1.25
C VAL A 69 -4.12 -0.12 -0.05
N ASN A 70 -5.44 0.08 -0.04
CA ASN A 70 -6.28 -0.02 -1.24
C ASN A 70 -6.00 1.10 -2.26
N LEU A 71 -5.66 2.31 -1.79
CA LEU A 71 -5.24 3.39 -2.70
C LEU A 71 -3.88 3.08 -3.35
N SER A 72 -3.03 2.29 -2.69
CA SER A 72 -1.78 1.79 -3.23
C SER A 72 -2.02 0.82 -4.40
N ASP A 73 -2.98 -0.09 -4.26
CA ASP A 73 -3.42 -0.97 -5.36
C ASP A 73 -3.89 -0.16 -6.58
N LEU A 74 -4.76 0.84 -6.35
CA LEU A 74 -5.22 1.71 -7.44
C LEU A 74 -4.05 2.49 -8.08
N ALA A 75 -3.10 2.94 -7.27
CA ALA A 75 -1.90 3.64 -7.74
C ALA A 75 -1.04 2.73 -8.61
N SER A 76 -0.88 1.44 -8.24
CA SER A 76 -0.10 0.46 -8.97
C SER A 76 -0.61 0.21 -10.40
N MET A 77 -1.89 0.48 -10.65
CA MET A 77 -2.49 0.39 -11.98
C MET A 77 -2.57 1.75 -12.71
N GLY A 78 -2.17 2.86 -12.07
CA GLY A 78 -2.29 4.21 -12.61
C GLY A 78 -3.70 4.79 -12.51
N ALA A 79 -4.59 4.17 -11.72
CA ALA A 79 -5.98 4.60 -11.60
C ALA A 79 -6.11 5.90 -10.78
N THR A 80 -7.13 6.68 -11.08
CA THR A 80 -7.57 7.80 -10.26
C THR A 80 -8.58 7.28 -9.25
N PRO A 81 -8.29 7.30 -7.95
CA PRO A 81 -9.25 6.90 -6.92
C PRO A 81 -10.53 7.73 -7.00
N TYR A 82 -11.64 7.12 -6.62
CA TYR A 82 -12.96 7.73 -6.72
C TYR A 82 -13.77 7.55 -5.43
N ALA A 83 -13.95 6.32 -4.98
CA ALA A 83 -14.78 6.02 -3.85
C ALA A 83 -14.31 4.78 -3.09
N ILE A 84 -14.78 4.65 -1.85
CA ILE A 84 -14.60 3.45 -1.03
C ILE A 84 -15.92 2.96 -0.45
N LEU A 85 -15.95 1.65 -0.17
CA LEU A 85 -16.94 0.97 0.67
C LEU A 85 -16.20 0.36 1.85
N VAL A 86 -16.75 0.44 3.07
CA VAL A 86 -16.10 -0.04 4.28
C VAL A 86 -16.97 -1.07 4.99
N GLY A 87 -16.51 -2.32 5.05
CA GLY A 87 -17.05 -3.35 5.94
C GLY A 87 -16.31 -3.29 7.28
N LEU A 88 -17.00 -2.91 8.35
CA LEU A 88 -16.45 -2.78 9.69
C LEU A 88 -17.04 -3.82 10.63
N SER A 89 -16.25 -4.81 11.03
CA SER A 89 -16.61 -5.82 12.03
C SER A 89 -15.83 -5.54 13.31
N LEU A 90 -16.52 -5.21 14.42
CA LEU A 90 -15.85 -4.80 15.64
C LEU A 90 -16.43 -5.45 16.90
N PRO A 91 -15.59 -5.63 17.97
CA PRO A 91 -16.05 -6.07 19.28
C PRO A 91 -17.05 -5.08 19.85
N LYS A 92 -18.07 -5.60 20.56
CA LYS A 92 -19.08 -4.74 21.20
C LYS A 92 -18.50 -3.71 22.16
N SER A 93 -17.37 -4.00 22.80
CA SER A 93 -16.65 -3.10 23.69
C SER A 93 -16.05 -1.88 22.96
N MET A 94 -15.79 -2.02 21.66
CA MET A 94 -15.23 -0.96 20.80
C MET A 94 -16.33 -0.15 20.09
N ALA A 95 -17.58 -0.58 20.14
CA ALA A 95 -18.72 0.14 19.54
C ALA A 95 -19.16 1.32 20.43
N ASN A 96 -18.29 2.31 20.59
CA ASN A 96 -18.50 3.53 21.38
C ASN A 96 -18.12 4.77 20.54
N ASP A 97 -18.53 5.96 21.01
CA ASP A 97 -18.32 7.22 20.29
C ASP A 97 -16.85 7.53 20.07
N ASP A 98 -15.99 7.32 21.07
CA ASP A 98 -14.56 7.66 21.01
C ASP A 98 -13.86 6.86 19.90
N PHE A 99 -14.10 5.54 19.85
CA PHE A 99 -13.54 4.69 18.80
C PHE A 99 -14.06 5.09 17.41
N CYS A 100 -15.39 5.27 17.29
CA CYS A 100 -16.00 5.58 16.01
C CYS A 100 -15.58 6.95 15.47
N GLN A 101 -15.44 7.93 16.34
CA GLN A 101 -14.96 9.25 15.95
C GLN A 101 -13.50 9.19 15.46
N ALA A 102 -12.59 8.61 16.23
CA ALA A 102 -11.19 8.49 15.85
C ALA A 102 -11.03 7.68 14.55
N PHE A 103 -11.81 6.58 14.39
CA PHE A 103 -11.81 5.76 13.18
C PHE A 103 -12.34 6.57 11.97
N ALA A 104 -13.42 7.31 12.13
CA ALA A 104 -13.97 8.17 11.08
C ALA A 104 -12.97 9.26 10.65
N GLU A 105 -12.33 9.92 11.60
CA GLU A 105 -11.29 10.93 11.35
C GLU A 105 -10.11 10.33 10.55
N GLY A 106 -9.70 9.09 10.85
CA GLY A 106 -8.68 8.34 10.11
C GLY A 106 -9.09 8.04 8.67
N LEU A 107 -10.34 7.60 8.45
CA LEU A 107 -10.90 7.43 7.08
C LEU A 107 -10.86 8.75 6.31
N ALA A 108 -11.33 9.85 6.92
CA ALA A 108 -11.35 11.17 6.28
C ALA A 108 -9.93 11.65 5.94
N ALA A 109 -8.97 11.45 6.86
CA ALA A 109 -7.57 11.83 6.64
C ALA A 109 -6.94 11.10 5.45
N ALA A 110 -7.30 9.83 5.23
CA ALA A 110 -6.81 9.06 4.09
C ALA A 110 -7.54 9.40 2.78
N CYS A 111 -8.83 9.69 2.83
CA CYS A 111 -9.66 9.95 1.64
C CYS A 111 -9.50 11.37 1.08
N THR A 112 -9.48 12.38 1.96
CA THR A 112 -9.54 13.80 1.58
C THR A 112 -8.45 14.25 0.60
N PRO A 113 -7.17 13.88 0.79
CA PRO A 113 -6.09 14.29 -0.13
C PRO A 113 -6.28 13.81 -1.56
N PHE A 114 -7.03 12.73 -1.74
CA PHE A 114 -7.24 12.10 -3.05
C PHE A 114 -8.64 12.36 -3.63
N GLY A 115 -9.50 13.10 -2.92
CA GLY A 115 -10.88 13.36 -3.32
C GLY A 115 -11.76 12.09 -3.33
N VAL A 116 -11.44 11.13 -2.48
CA VAL A 116 -12.16 9.84 -2.37
C VAL A 116 -13.39 10.01 -1.50
N GLU A 117 -14.53 9.48 -1.92
CA GLU A 117 -15.79 9.50 -1.18
C GLU A 117 -16.07 8.14 -0.51
N LEU A 118 -16.48 8.15 0.76
CA LEU A 118 -17.10 7.00 1.40
C LEU A 118 -18.58 6.91 0.95
N ILE A 119 -18.86 5.96 0.05
CA ILE A 119 -20.19 5.85 -0.58
C ILE A 119 -21.09 4.78 0.03
N GLY A 120 -20.56 3.94 0.93
CA GLY A 120 -21.33 2.87 1.56
C GLY A 120 -20.46 1.96 2.42
N GLY A 121 -21.09 0.90 2.92
CA GLY A 121 -20.42 -0.10 3.75
C GLY A 121 -21.40 -0.86 4.61
N ASP A 122 -20.86 -1.65 5.51
CA ASP A 122 -21.62 -2.45 6.50
C ASP A 122 -20.92 -2.40 7.85
N THR A 123 -21.69 -2.46 8.93
CA THR A 123 -21.15 -2.50 10.29
C THR A 123 -21.75 -3.65 11.07
N THR A 124 -20.92 -4.54 11.56
CA THR A 124 -21.38 -5.74 12.28
C THR A 124 -20.57 -6.02 13.55
N SER A 125 -21.12 -6.85 14.43
CA SER A 125 -20.42 -7.28 15.64
C SER A 125 -19.57 -8.51 15.38
N SER A 126 -18.30 -8.48 15.82
CA SER A 126 -17.34 -9.59 15.73
C SER A 126 -16.50 -9.66 17.00
N PRO A 127 -15.96 -10.82 17.39
CA PRO A 127 -15.01 -10.90 18.50
C PRO A 127 -13.64 -10.27 18.17
N ILE A 128 -13.32 -10.08 16.89
CA ILE A 128 -12.04 -9.53 16.41
C ILE A 128 -12.33 -8.34 15.52
N LEU A 129 -11.62 -7.23 15.73
CA LEU A 129 -11.70 -6.07 14.85
C LEU A 129 -11.16 -6.43 13.47
N THR A 130 -12.03 -6.29 12.47
CA THR A 130 -11.74 -6.59 11.08
C THR A 130 -12.32 -5.48 10.21
N ILE A 131 -11.50 -4.96 9.31
CA ILE A 131 -11.88 -3.88 8.39
C ILE A 131 -11.62 -4.37 6.96
N SER A 132 -12.66 -4.40 6.13
CA SER A 132 -12.55 -4.64 4.69
C SER A 132 -12.88 -3.35 3.96
N VAL A 133 -11.93 -2.84 3.18
CA VAL A 133 -12.17 -1.67 2.32
C VAL A 133 -12.17 -2.12 0.88
N THR A 134 -13.24 -1.80 0.16
CA THR A 134 -13.28 -1.91 -1.30
C THR A 134 -13.03 -0.53 -1.87
N ALA A 135 -11.97 -0.36 -2.65
CA ALA A 135 -11.68 0.90 -3.33
C ALA A 135 -12.03 0.83 -4.81
N LEU A 136 -12.57 1.92 -5.30
CA LEU A 136 -12.99 2.11 -6.68
C LEU A 136 -12.23 3.28 -7.29
N GLY A 137 -11.78 3.11 -8.53
CA GLY A 137 -11.06 4.14 -9.28
C GLY A 137 -11.42 4.10 -10.77
N PHE A 138 -11.01 5.13 -11.47
CA PHE A 138 -11.18 5.21 -12.92
C PHE A 138 -9.83 5.29 -13.62
N ILE A 139 -9.75 4.67 -14.78
CA ILE A 139 -8.61 4.78 -15.69
C ILE A 139 -9.08 4.96 -17.12
N PRO A 140 -8.40 5.75 -17.98
CA PRO A 140 -8.74 5.82 -19.38
C PRO A 140 -8.71 4.44 -20.04
N HIS A 141 -9.64 4.19 -20.94
CA HIS A 141 -9.80 2.88 -21.56
C HIS A 141 -8.50 2.35 -22.19
N GLY A 142 -8.09 1.14 -21.79
CA GLY A 142 -6.90 0.47 -22.31
C GLY A 142 -5.56 1.01 -21.80
N GLN A 143 -5.54 1.89 -20.78
CA GLN A 143 -4.31 2.50 -20.27
C GLN A 143 -3.88 1.94 -18.89
N ALA A 144 -4.55 0.93 -18.38
CA ALA A 144 -4.15 0.31 -17.11
C ALA A 144 -2.74 -0.27 -17.21
N ILE A 145 -1.88 0.08 -16.26
CA ILE A 145 -0.60 -0.57 -16.07
C ILE A 145 -0.86 -1.87 -15.31
N THR A 146 -0.30 -2.98 -15.75
CA THR A 146 -0.52 -4.30 -15.15
C THR A 146 0.81 -4.91 -14.70
N ARG A 147 0.75 -6.01 -13.95
CA ARG A 147 1.93 -6.82 -13.61
C ARG A 147 2.58 -7.45 -14.84
N GLN A 148 1.81 -7.70 -15.89
CA GLN A 148 2.29 -8.20 -17.17
C GLN A 148 2.75 -7.06 -18.07
N GLY A 149 3.86 -7.26 -18.79
CA GLY A 149 4.36 -6.31 -19.80
C GLY A 149 5.84 -5.97 -19.69
N ALA A 150 6.53 -6.44 -18.64
CA ALA A 150 7.98 -6.28 -18.52
C ALA A 150 8.70 -6.92 -19.70
N CYS A 151 9.63 -6.17 -20.30
CA CYS A 151 10.42 -6.60 -21.46
C CYS A 151 11.90 -6.73 -21.10
N VAL A 152 12.60 -7.69 -21.70
CA VAL A 152 14.05 -7.83 -21.54
C VAL A 152 14.74 -6.52 -21.93
N GLY A 153 15.61 -6.02 -21.04
CA GLY A 153 16.28 -4.73 -21.19
C GLY A 153 15.58 -3.56 -20.48
N ASP A 154 14.35 -3.76 -19.97
CA ASP A 154 13.71 -2.74 -19.12
C ASP A 154 14.52 -2.52 -17.84
N VAL A 155 14.52 -1.28 -17.37
CA VAL A 155 15.05 -0.90 -16.06
C VAL A 155 13.98 -1.21 -15.01
N VAL A 156 14.37 -1.87 -13.91
CA VAL A 156 13.54 -2.03 -12.72
C VAL A 156 13.74 -0.82 -11.82
N CYS A 157 12.65 -0.18 -11.42
CA CYS A 157 12.68 0.98 -10.53
C CYS A 157 11.75 0.79 -9.34
N VAL A 158 12.06 1.48 -8.23
CA VAL A 158 11.16 1.68 -7.10
C VAL A 158 10.87 3.16 -6.87
N SER A 159 9.73 3.49 -6.28
CA SER A 159 9.30 4.88 -6.05
C SER A 159 9.92 5.51 -4.80
N GLY A 160 10.49 4.72 -3.90
CA GLY A 160 11.06 5.23 -2.66
C GLY A 160 11.76 4.18 -1.82
N THR A 161 12.03 4.52 -0.57
CA THR A 161 12.67 3.63 0.42
C THR A 161 11.76 2.45 0.75
N VAL A 162 12.35 1.25 0.80
CA VAL A 162 11.68 0.01 1.17
C VAL A 162 12.34 -0.64 2.39
N GLY A 163 11.56 -1.41 3.16
CA GLY A 163 12.00 -2.16 4.33
C GLY A 163 11.91 -1.39 5.65
N LEU A 164 11.49 -0.11 5.65
CA LEU A 164 11.40 0.67 6.89
C LEU A 164 10.22 0.22 7.76
N ALA A 165 9.07 -0.08 7.16
CA ALA A 165 7.90 -0.59 7.89
C ALA A 165 8.21 -1.95 8.56
N SER A 166 8.89 -2.84 7.85
CA SER A 166 9.36 -4.13 8.38
C SER A 166 10.33 -3.95 9.56
N LEU A 167 11.27 -3.01 9.48
CA LEU A 167 12.17 -2.71 10.60
C LEU A 167 11.41 -2.27 11.85
N VAL A 168 10.42 -1.39 11.68
CA VAL A 168 9.57 -0.92 12.78
C VAL A 168 8.76 -2.06 13.40
N LEU A 169 8.17 -2.91 12.56
CA LEU A 169 7.38 -4.06 13.01
C LEU A 169 8.24 -5.02 13.84
N HIS A 170 9.46 -5.35 13.38
CA HIS A 170 10.37 -6.21 14.14
C HIS A 170 10.71 -5.59 15.49
N GLY A 171 11.02 -4.29 15.55
CA GLY A 171 11.27 -3.60 16.82
C GLY A 171 10.06 -3.66 17.78
N ILE A 172 8.84 -3.50 17.27
CA ILE A 172 7.62 -3.66 18.08
C ILE A 172 7.48 -5.10 18.59
N LEU A 173 7.69 -6.10 17.75
CA LEU A 173 7.54 -7.51 18.12
C LEU A 173 8.64 -7.94 19.09
N ASP A 174 9.86 -7.44 18.96
CA ASP A 174 10.96 -7.71 19.90
C ASP A 174 10.64 -7.08 21.27
N ASP A 175 10.11 -5.86 21.31
CA ASP A 175 9.67 -5.22 22.55
C ASP A 175 8.52 -6.02 23.23
N LEU A 176 7.59 -6.59 22.45
CA LEU A 176 6.49 -7.39 22.96
C LEU A 176 6.92 -8.80 23.46
N ASN A 177 7.95 -9.39 22.84
CA ASN A 177 8.47 -10.72 23.16
C ASN A 177 9.57 -10.72 24.22
N GLY A 178 10.17 -9.57 24.51
CA GLY A 178 11.25 -9.41 25.48
C GLY A 178 10.75 -9.32 26.91
N ASP A 179 11.13 -10.29 27.75
CA ASP A 179 11.12 -10.33 29.24
C ASP A 179 10.03 -9.51 29.98
N GLY A 180 8.77 -9.81 29.77
CA GLY A 180 7.68 -9.40 30.65
C GLY A 180 7.15 -7.99 30.45
N HIS A 181 7.46 -7.31 29.36
CA HIS A 181 6.92 -6.00 29.00
C HIS A 181 5.84 -6.04 27.89
N ALA A 182 5.11 -7.15 27.82
CA ALA A 182 4.05 -7.39 26.83
C ALA A 182 2.91 -6.34 26.79
N ASN A 183 2.92 -5.35 27.67
CA ASN A 183 1.92 -4.28 27.78
C ASN A 183 2.53 -2.87 27.63
N ARG A 184 3.74 -2.75 27.09
CA ARG A 184 4.28 -1.42 26.83
C ARG A 184 3.84 -0.96 25.44
N PRO A 185 3.05 0.10 25.35
CA PRO A 185 2.68 0.65 24.05
C PRO A 185 3.96 1.06 23.30
N PRO A 186 3.97 1.02 21.96
CA PRO A 186 5.11 1.40 21.13
C PRO A 186 5.47 2.91 21.20
N GLU A 187 5.16 3.56 22.30
CA GLU A 187 5.43 4.99 22.55
C GLU A 187 6.94 5.32 22.56
N SER A 188 7.80 4.33 22.70
CA SER A 188 9.25 4.52 22.64
C SER A 188 9.84 4.62 21.24
N LEU A 189 9.09 4.19 20.21
CA LEU A 189 9.54 4.32 18.83
C LEU A 189 9.44 5.78 18.36
N PRO A 190 10.48 6.33 17.72
CA PRO A 190 10.41 7.66 17.13
C PRO A 190 9.17 7.83 16.25
N GLU A 191 8.47 8.95 16.34
CA GLU A 191 7.22 9.23 15.62
C GLU A 191 7.34 8.95 14.11
N LYS A 192 8.48 9.33 13.49
CA LYS A 192 8.76 9.05 12.08
C LYS A 192 8.75 7.55 11.73
N LEU A 193 9.09 6.69 12.67
CA LEU A 193 9.08 5.24 12.47
C LEU A 193 7.67 4.68 12.55
N ARG A 194 6.88 5.13 13.52
CA ARG A 194 5.46 4.76 13.59
C ARG A 194 4.71 5.19 12.34
N GLN A 195 5.01 6.39 11.83
CA GLN A 195 4.42 6.90 10.60
C GLN A 195 4.70 6.00 9.38
N ALA A 196 5.90 5.44 9.25
CA ALA A 196 6.21 4.54 8.13
C ALA A 196 5.29 3.31 8.07
N MET A 197 4.87 2.76 9.21
CA MET A 197 4.03 1.57 9.28
C MET A 197 2.53 1.88 9.39
N GLN A 198 2.16 2.93 10.14
CA GLN A 198 0.77 3.25 10.46
C GLN A 198 0.11 4.18 9.42
N TYR A 199 0.90 4.99 8.75
CA TYR A 199 0.44 5.99 7.78
C TYR A 199 1.20 5.85 6.45
N PRO A 200 1.04 4.73 5.74
CA PRO A 200 1.67 4.58 4.43
C PRO A 200 1.16 5.65 3.45
N ALA A 201 2.06 6.12 2.58
CA ALA A 201 1.74 7.15 1.59
C ALA A 201 1.51 6.50 0.21
N PRO A 202 0.25 6.27 -0.21
CA PRO A 202 -0.04 5.66 -1.49
C PRO A 202 0.42 6.56 -2.64
N GLN A 203 1.13 5.98 -3.61
CA GLN A 203 1.80 6.70 -4.70
C GLN A 203 0.86 7.06 -5.86
N VAL A 204 -0.36 7.51 -5.56
CA VAL A 204 -1.42 7.78 -6.56
C VAL A 204 -0.99 8.76 -7.63
N ALA A 205 -0.37 9.87 -7.24
CA ALA A 205 0.07 10.90 -8.19
C ALA A 205 1.14 10.34 -9.15
N LEU A 206 2.10 9.58 -8.63
CA LEU A 206 3.15 8.94 -9.40
C LEU A 206 2.58 7.86 -10.33
N GLY A 207 1.73 6.98 -9.83
CA GLY A 207 1.10 5.93 -10.63
C GLY A 207 0.39 6.48 -11.86
N LYS A 208 -0.38 7.54 -11.69
CA LYS A 208 -1.04 8.25 -12.82
C LYS A 208 -0.05 8.83 -13.83
N ARG A 209 1.08 9.36 -13.38
CA ARG A 209 2.11 9.92 -14.27
C ARG A 209 2.88 8.86 -15.04
N LEU A 210 2.91 7.63 -14.53
CA LEU A 210 3.58 6.50 -15.17
C LEU A 210 2.79 5.87 -16.32
N ILE A 211 1.53 6.25 -16.52
CA ILE A 211 0.74 5.84 -17.71
C ILE A 211 1.48 6.23 -19.00
N GLY A 212 1.67 5.25 -19.88
CA GLY A 212 2.41 5.42 -21.13
C GLY A 212 3.95 5.36 -20.99
N PHE A 213 4.49 5.37 -19.76
CA PHE A 213 5.93 5.19 -19.48
C PHE A 213 6.23 3.77 -19.03
N ALA A 214 5.59 3.30 -17.96
CA ALA A 214 5.83 1.98 -17.41
C ALA A 214 5.25 0.88 -18.32
N ASN A 215 6.00 -0.22 -18.46
CA ASN A 215 5.56 -1.43 -19.14
C ASN A 215 4.85 -2.38 -18.17
N SER A 216 5.27 -2.43 -16.91
CA SER A 216 4.60 -3.15 -15.83
C SER A 216 4.76 -2.42 -14.50
N MET A 217 3.85 -2.67 -13.56
CA MET A 217 3.88 -2.07 -12.24
C MET A 217 3.11 -2.91 -11.21
N ILE A 218 3.55 -2.84 -9.96
CA ILE A 218 2.92 -3.40 -8.77
C ILE A 218 3.25 -2.50 -7.59
N ASP A 219 2.45 -2.48 -6.55
CA ASP A 219 2.87 -1.92 -5.26
C ASP A 219 3.64 -2.94 -4.42
N ILE A 220 4.37 -2.48 -3.42
CA ILE A 220 5.19 -3.32 -2.54
C ILE A 220 4.45 -3.47 -1.21
N SER A 221 3.69 -4.54 -1.09
CA SER A 221 2.88 -4.88 0.08
C SER A 221 3.46 -6.07 0.87
N ASP A 222 3.96 -7.09 0.16
CA ASP A 222 4.47 -8.34 0.74
C ASP A 222 6.01 -8.40 0.78
N GLY A 223 6.66 -7.45 0.15
CA GLY A 223 8.09 -7.30 0.05
C GLY A 223 8.59 -7.24 -1.39
N LEU A 224 9.61 -6.39 -1.63
CA LEU A 224 10.12 -6.11 -2.97
C LEU A 224 10.45 -7.40 -3.76
N GLY A 225 11.03 -8.41 -3.10
CA GLY A 225 11.41 -9.64 -3.77
C GLY A 225 10.21 -10.45 -4.26
N GLN A 226 9.16 -10.57 -3.43
CA GLN A 226 7.94 -11.30 -3.78
C GLN A 226 7.14 -10.53 -4.83
N ASP A 227 6.93 -9.23 -4.63
CA ASP A 227 6.10 -8.40 -5.52
C ASP A 227 6.73 -8.24 -6.90
N LEU A 228 8.05 -8.02 -6.98
CA LEU A 228 8.76 -8.09 -8.27
C LEU A 228 8.63 -9.49 -8.89
N GLY A 229 8.69 -10.56 -8.09
CA GLY A 229 8.48 -11.94 -8.55
C GLY A 229 7.14 -12.14 -9.27
N HIS A 230 6.08 -11.43 -8.84
CA HIS A 230 4.79 -11.43 -9.55
C HIS A 230 4.87 -10.80 -10.94
N ILE A 231 5.59 -9.68 -11.09
CA ILE A 231 5.86 -9.06 -12.41
C ILE A 231 6.64 -10.05 -13.30
N LEU A 232 7.72 -10.64 -12.75
CA LEU A 232 8.58 -11.57 -13.51
C LEU A 232 7.80 -12.79 -14.00
N THR A 233 6.96 -13.35 -13.13
CA THR A 233 6.11 -14.49 -13.46
C THR A 233 5.08 -14.14 -14.53
N ALA A 234 4.36 -13.02 -14.35
CA ALA A 234 3.33 -12.57 -15.29
C ALA A 234 3.90 -12.20 -16.67
N SER A 235 5.16 -11.74 -16.72
CA SER A 235 5.84 -11.33 -17.96
C SER A 235 6.76 -12.43 -18.53
N ASN A 236 6.93 -13.55 -17.80
CA ASN A 236 7.79 -14.69 -18.21
C ASN A 236 9.26 -14.30 -18.43
N VAL A 237 9.82 -13.48 -17.56
CA VAL A 237 11.19 -12.95 -17.57
C VAL A 237 11.88 -13.15 -16.21
N GLY A 238 13.15 -12.73 -16.09
CA GLY A 238 13.87 -12.61 -14.83
C GLY A 238 14.39 -11.21 -14.61
N ALA A 239 15.03 -10.98 -13.45
CA ALA A 239 15.65 -9.69 -13.14
C ALA A 239 16.98 -9.86 -12.40
N VAL A 240 17.87 -8.88 -12.60
CA VAL A 240 19.08 -8.67 -11.81
C VAL A 240 18.91 -7.37 -11.04
N ILE A 241 19.00 -7.45 -9.71
CA ILE A 241 18.81 -6.30 -8.81
C ILE A 241 20.14 -5.98 -8.12
N ASP A 242 20.53 -4.71 -8.17
CA ASP A 242 21.67 -4.16 -7.45
C ASP A 242 21.19 -3.70 -6.06
N LEU A 243 21.57 -4.45 -5.03
CA LEU A 243 21.23 -4.15 -3.63
C LEU A 243 21.79 -2.80 -3.16
N ASP A 244 22.88 -2.35 -3.77
CA ASP A 244 23.50 -1.06 -3.43
C ASP A 244 22.74 0.13 -4.00
N ALA A 245 21.90 -0.10 -5.02
CA ALA A 245 21.09 0.93 -5.67
C ALA A 245 19.71 1.10 -5.02
N ILE A 246 19.29 0.20 -4.13
CA ILE A 246 17.98 0.29 -3.45
C ILE A 246 17.99 1.49 -2.49
N PRO A 247 17.05 2.45 -2.63
CA PRO A 247 16.94 3.58 -1.72
C PRO A 247 16.80 3.12 -0.28
N SER A 248 17.55 3.73 0.63
CA SER A 248 17.65 3.30 2.01
C SER A 248 17.41 4.45 2.98
N HIS A 249 17.00 4.11 4.20
CA HIS A 249 16.91 5.02 5.32
C HIS A 249 18.11 4.82 6.27
N ALA A 250 18.57 5.88 6.94
CA ALA A 250 19.72 5.83 7.84
C ALA A 250 19.64 4.73 8.91
N LEU A 251 18.44 4.36 9.36
CA LEU A 251 18.23 3.28 10.33
C LEU A 251 18.51 1.90 9.73
N LEU A 252 18.15 1.70 8.46
CA LEU A 252 18.49 0.47 7.73
C LEU A 252 20.00 0.42 7.43
N ASP A 253 20.61 1.57 7.12
CA ASP A 253 22.04 1.68 6.85
C ASP A 253 22.92 1.40 8.07
N ALA A 254 22.37 1.56 9.28
CA ALA A 254 23.06 1.22 10.52
C ALA A 254 23.10 -0.29 10.80
N LEU A 255 22.32 -1.09 10.08
CA LEU A 255 22.27 -2.54 10.24
C LEU A 255 23.40 -3.24 9.46
N PRO A 256 23.83 -4.44 9.87
CA PRO A 256 24.61 -5.33 9.02
C PRO A 256 23.88 -5.58 7.68
N HIS A 257 24.62 -5.65 6.57
CA HIS A 257 24.06 -5.79 5.22
C HIS A 257 23.00 -6.89 5.11
N ALA A 258 23.27 -8.07 5.67
CA ALA A 258 22.34 -9.19 5.61
C ALA A 258 20.98 -8.87 6.27
N GLN A 259 20.97 -8.15 7.39
CA GLN A 259 19.75 -7.74 8.08
C GLN A 259 19.04 -6.63 7.29
N LYS A 260 19.78 -5.62 6.81
CA LYS A 260 19.26 -4.56 5.94
C LYS A 260 18.53 -5.15 4.74
N TRP A 261 19.17 -6.07 4.02
CA TRP A 261 18.59 -6.70 2.83
C TRP A 261 17.38 -7.57 3.17
N GLN A 262 17.36 -8.23 4.32
CA GLN A 262 16.17 -8.96 4.79
C GLN A 262 14.95 -8.03 4.89
N HIS A 263 15.12 -6.84 5.47
CA HIS A 263 14.04 -5.86 5.54
C HIS A 263 13.68 -5.31 4.16
N GLN A 264 14.66 -4.98 3.31
CA GLN A 264 14.41 -4.37 2.00
C GLN A 264 13.79 -5.34 0.97
N ILE A 265 14.16 -6.62 1.02
CA ILE A 265 13.74 -7.62 0.03
C ILE A 265 12.50 -8.40 0.49
N ASN A 266 12.44 -8.76 1.79
CA ASN A 266 11.40 -9.63 2.35
C ASN A 266 10.41 -8.89 3.27
N GLY A 267 10.70 -7.64 3.62
CA GLY A 267 9.82 -6.82 4.43
C GLY A 267 8.68 -6.23 3.60
N GLY A 268 7.46 -6.39 4.07
CA GLY A 268 6.28 -5.79 3.47
C GLY A 268 5.87 -4.47 4.14
N ASP A 269 4.64 -4.05 3.83
CA ASP A 269 3.99 -2.86 4.39
C ASP A 269 4.58 -1.51 3.92
N ASP A 270 5.38 -1.50 2.85
CA ASP A 270 6.04 -0.28 2.36
C ASP A 270 5.14 0.58 1.45
N TYR A 271 4.25 -0.04 0.69
CA TYR A 271 3.31 0.62 -0.24
C TYR A 271 3.99 1.60 -1.20
N GLN A 272 5.22 1.29 -1.57
CA GLN A 272 5.93 1.91 -2.68
C GLN A 272 5.57 1.20 -3.99
N LEU A 273 5.85 1.83 -5.14
CA LEU A 273 5.67 1.19 -6.45
C LEU A 273 6.98 0.52 -6.89
N CYS A 274 6.88 -0.72 -7.39
CA CYS A 274 7.90 -1.38 -8.18
C CYS A 274 7.43 -1.43 -9.64
N LEU A 275 8.26 -0.97 -10.56
CA LEU A 275 7.87 -0.82 -11.97
C LEU A 275 9.02 -1.14 -12.92
N THR A 276 8.65 -1.45 -14.17
CA THR A 276 9.63 -1.67 -15.25
C THR A 276 9.34 -0.75 -16.42
N LEU A 277 10.38 -0.21 -17.03
CA LEU A 277 10.25 0.66 -18.20
C LEU A 277 11.54 0.68 -19.03
N PRO A 278 11.46 0.97 -20.34
CA PRO A 278 12.65 1.18 -21.19
C PRO A 278 13.51 2.33 -20.69
N SER A 279 14.85 2.19 -20.77
CA SER A 279 15.79 3.23 -20.34
C SER A 279 15.50 4.60 -20.96
N ALA A 280 15.16 4.66 -22.25
CA ALA A 280 14.81 5.93 -22.92
C ALA A 280 13.56 6.59 -22.32
N LYS A 281 12.57 5.79 -21.87
CA LYS A 281 11.38 6.30 -21.17
C LYS A 281 11.69 6.75 -19.75
N LEU A 282 12.65 6.11 -19.07
CA LEU A 282 13.12 6.53 -17.74
C LEU A 282 13.71 7.93 -17.78
N ASP A 283 14.60 8.20 -18.75
CA ASP A 283 15.24 9.52 -18.91
C ASP A 283 14.21 10.60 -19.25
N LEU A 284 13.26 10.26 -20.12
CA LEU A 284 12.16 11.16 -20.48
C LEU A 284 11.26 11.44 -19.28
N PHE A 285 10.90 10.40 -18.50
CA PHE A 285 10.07 10.55 -17.31
C PHE A 285 10.73 11.48 -16.28
N LYS A 286 12.02 11.26 -15.96
CA LYS A 286 12.78 12.11 -15.03
C LYS A 286 12.85 13.56 -15.48
N THR A 287 12.98 13.78 -16.78
CA THR A 287 13.02 15.14 -17.34
C THR A 287 11.66 15.85 -17.22
N GLN A 288 10.57 15.12 -17.46
CA GLN A 288 9.21 15.68 -17.43
C GLN A 288 8.61 15.77 -16.01
N ASN A 289 9.13 15.00 -15.05
CA ASN A 289 8.60 14.90 -13.68
C ASN A 289 9.75 14.96 -12.65
N PRO A 290 10.50 16.08 -12.57
CA PRO A 290 11.67 16.17 -11.69
C PRO A 290 11.34 16.11 -10.20
N ASP A 291 10.10 16.38 -9.83
CA ASP A 291 9.53 16.33 -8.48
C ASP A 291 8.98 14.95 -8.08
N MET A 292 8.98 13.99 -9.02
CA MET A 292 8.50 12.62 -8.79
C MET A 292 9.65 11.62 -9.01
N PRO A 293 10.56 11.44 -8.04
CA PRO A 293 11.72 10.58 -8.22
C PRO A 293 11.30 9.10 -8.33
N ILE A 294 11.95 8.40 -9.26
CA ILE A 294 11.98 6.95 -9.32
C ILE A 294 13.43 6.48 -9.37
N TYR A 295 13.73 5.42 -8.67
CA TYR A 295 15.09 4.95 -8.40
C TYR A 295 15.36 3.66 -9.17
N PRO A 296 16.26 3.66 -10.17
CA PRO A 296 16.65 2.44 -10.87
C PRO A 296 17.44 1.53 -9.92
N ILE A 297 16.98 0.29 -9.78
CA ILE A 297 17.57 -0.71 -8.88
C ILE A 297 18.03 -1.98 -9.59
N GLY A 298 17.76 -2.11 -10.91
CA GLY A 298 18.12 -3.32 -11.64
C GLY A 298 17.63 -3.33 -13.07
N GLN A 299 17.67 -4.51 -13.67
CA GLN A 299 17.30 -4.72 -15.07
C GLN A 299 16.57 -6.04 -15.28
N ILE A 300 15.61 -6.05 -16.21
CA ILE A 300 14.92 -7.26 -16.67
C ILE A 300 15.81 -8.02 -17.64
N VAL A 301 15.92 -9.33 -17.41
CA VAL A 301 16.76 -10.26 -18.21
C VAL A 301 15.94 -11.41 -18.77
N ALA A 302 16.49 -12.11 -19.78
CA ALA A 302 15.81 -13.25 -20.41
C ALA A 302 15.79 -14.49 -19.51
N ASP A 303 16.87 -14.73 -18.77
CA ASP A 303 17.00 -15.87 -17.87
C ASP A 303 16.04 -15.67 -16.67
N LYS A 304 15.20 -16.68 -16.44
CA LYS A 304 14.19 -16.62 -15.37
C LYS A 304 14.84 -16.64 -13.99
N GLY A 305 14.19 -15.98 -13.07
CA GLY A 305 14.62 -15.89 -11.67
C GLY A 305 14.96 -14.48 -11.27
N LEU A 306 15.32 -14.33 -10.01
CA LEU A 306 15.70 -13.07 -9.39
C LEU A 306 17.12 -13.22 -8.82
N VAL A 307 18.04 -12.44 -9.37
CA VAL A 307 19.46 -12.44 -8.98
C VAL A 307 19.75 -11.12 -8.25
N PHE A 308 20.44 -11.19 -7.12
CA PHE A 308 20.86 -10.04 -6.35
C PHE A 308 22.36 -9.82 -6.46
N LEU A 309 22.77 -8.57 -6.65
CA LEU A 309 24.17 -8.17 -6.68
C LEU A 309 24.49 -7.22 -5.54
N HIS A 310 25.66 -7.40 -4.92
CA HIS A 310 26.30 -6.44 -4.02
C HIS A 310 27.76 -6.25 -4.46
N ASN A 311 28.17 -5.01 -4.67
CA ASN A 311 29.50 -4.71 -5.24
C ASN A 311 29.78 -5.52 -6.52
N LYS A 312 28.74 -5.65 -7.40
CA LYS A 312 28.77 -6.39 -8.68
C LYS A 312 29.02 -7.90 -8.52
N LYS A 313 28.85 -8.46 -7.34
CA LYS A 313 28.97 -9.90 -7.06
C LYS A 313 27.61 -10.42 -6.66
N GLU A 314 27.29 -11.61 -7.12
CA GLU A 314 26.06 -12.31 -6.76
C GLU A 314 26.00 -12.61 -5.27
N VAL A 315 24.85 -12.38 -4.67
CA VAL A 315 24.54 -12.66 -3.27
C VAL A 315 23.38 -13.64 -3.24
N ASP A 316 23.54 -14.74 -2.54
CA ASP A 316 22.45 -15.68 -2.29
C ASP A 316 21.51 -15.11 -1.21
N LEU A 317 20.35 -14.66 -1.63
CA LEU A 317 19.30 -14.11 -0.79
C LEU A 317 18.02 -14.90 -1.02
N LEU A 318 17.55 -15.56 0.06
CA LEU A 318 16.27 -16.26 0.00
C LEU A 318 15.12 -15.25 0.02
N VAL A 319 14.35 -15.22 -1.06
CA VAL A 319 13.11 -14.43 -1.11
C VAL A 319 12.01 -15.16 -0.35
N LYS A 320 11.52 -14.53 0.72
CA LYS A 320 10.41 -14.98 1.55
C LYS A 320 9.53 -13.77 1.80
N GLY A 321 8.52 -13.57 0.97
CA GLY A 321 7.53 -12.53 1.25
C GLY A 321 6.54 -12.95 2.33
N TRP A 322 5.64 -12.05 2.69
CA TRP A 322 4.56 -12.34 3.61
C TRP A 322 3.63 -13.43 3.06
N ALA A 323 3.19 -14.35 3.91
CA ALA A 323 2.21 -15.37 3.55
C ALA A 323 1.13 -15.48 4.65
N HIS A 324 -0.12 -15.54 4.23
CA HIS A 324 -1.26 -15.69 5.14
C HIS A 324 -1.46 -17.13 5.60
N PHE A 325 -1.01 -18.12 4.81
CA PHE A 325 -1.21 -19.56 5.02
C PHE A 325 0.08 -20.35 4.87
#